data_729bf8cbe5c733fef9799d2c958691b5
#
_entry.id   729bf8cbe5c733fef9799d2c958691b5
#
_cell.length_a   1.000
_cell.length_b   1.000
_cell.length_c   1.000
_cell.angle_alpha   90.00
_cell.angle_beta   90.00
_cell.angle_gamma   90.00
#
_symmetry.space_group_name_H-M   'P 1'
#
loop_
_entity.id
_entity.type
_entity.pdbx_description
1 polymer ?
#
loop_
_entity_poly.entity_id
_entity_poly.type
_entity_poly.pdbx_seq_one_letter_code
_entity_poly.pdbx_strand_id
1 'polypeptide(L)'
;ALSLRRLPGSERLTVSGSIGQLAKESARLVAVDSPSAYFARALRRVLVERGIEVTGPAVDVRALDVKPVLDPVEPFFVHHSPPLSDAARVLMKVSQNLYAETFLKTIGAVAGEGGNAESGRKEVARVLQSWGIPPEEYVLADGSGLSRYNYLTPHMLVTILERIYRDPRHRDPFIAALPVGGEDGGTIARRFKG
;
A
#
# COMPACT_ATOMS: atom_id res chain seq x y z
N ALA A 1 -27.44 -2.48 -14.40
CA ALA A 1 -26.20 -2.20 -13.65
C ALA A 1 -25.92 -3.35 -12.68
N LEU A 2 -24.63 -3.69 -12.48
CA LEU A 2 -24.22 -4.69 -11.49
C LEU A 2 -24.01 -4.03 -10.13
N SER A 3 -24.52 -4.68 -9.10
CA SER A 3 -24.31 -4.32 -7.69
C SER A 3 -23.45 -5.39 -7.02
N LEU A 4 -22.47 -4.94 -6.25
CA LEU A 4 -21.60 -5.79 -5.45
C LEU A 4 -21.84 -5.49 -3.98
N ARG A 5 -22.13 -6.50 -3.18
CA ARG A 5 -22.42 -6.35 -1.75
C ARG A 5 -21.64 -7.40 -0.96
N ARG A 6 -20.99 -6.96 0.11
CA ARG A 6 -20.39 -7.83 1.12
C ARG A 6 -20.68 -7.24 2.51
N LEU A 7 -21.05 -8.08 3.43
CA LEU A 7 -21.20 -7.69 4.84
C LEU A 7 -19.80 -7.64 5.49
N PRO A 8 -19.56 -6.73 6.42
CA PRO A 8 -18.33 -6.73 7.22
C PRO A 8 -18.11 -8.09 7.90
N GLY A 9 -16.87 -8.58 7.91
CA GLY A 9 -16.51 -9.87 8.46
C GLY A 9 -16.97 -11.10 7.64
N SER A 10 -17.49 -10.89 6.43
CA SER A 10 -17.95 -11.98 5.57
C SER A 10 -17.01 -12.15 4.36
N GLU A 11 -16.61 -13.38 4.08
CA GLU A 11 -15.89 -13.73 2.85
C GLU A 11 -16.82 -13.81 1.62
N ARG A 12 -18.15 -13.83 1.83
CA ARG A 12 -19.13 -13.96 0.75
C ARG A 12 -19.35 -12.61 0.04
N LEU A 13 -19.03 -12.58 -1.23
CA LEU A 13 -19.38 -11.48 -2.14
C LEU A 13 -20.66 -11.82 -2.90
N THR A 14 -21.69 -11.03 -2.75
CA THR A 14 -22.93 -11.14 -3.50
C THR A 14 -22.89 -10.20 -4.69
N VAL A 15 -23.07 -10.77 -5.88
CA VAL A 15 -23.19 -10.02 -7.13
C VAL A 15 -24.64 -10.10 -7.59
N SER A 16 -25.28 -8.96 -7.85
CA SER A 16 -26.66 -8.88 -8.30
C SER A 16 -26.83 -7.83 -9.39
N GLY A 17 -27.88 -7.98 -10.20
CA GLY A 17 -28.20 -7.04 -11.27
C GLY A 17 -28.26 -7.70 -12.63
N SER A 18 -28.27 -6.90 -13.68
CA SER A 18 -28.31 -7.33 -15.06
C SER A 18 -27.24 -6.62 -15.88
N ILE A 19 -26.75 -7.33 -16.89
CA ILE A 19 -25.80 -6.83 -17.89
C ILE A 19 -26.42 -7.01 -19.27
N GLY A 20 -26.34 -6.01 -20.10
CA GLY A 20 -26.80 -6.10 -21.49
C GLY A 20 -25.98 -7.10 -22.29
N GLN A 21 -26.61 -7.82 -23.20
CA GLN A 21 -25.95 -8.87 -24.01
C GLN A 21 -24.76 -8.33 -24.83
N LEU A 22 -24.83 -7.06 -25.24
CA LEU A 22 -23.77 -6.37 -25.99
C LEU A 22 -22.93 -5.40 -25.12
N ALA A 23 -23.06 -5.50 -23.79
CA ALA A 23 -22.29 -4.63 -22.90
C ALA A 23 -20.79 -4.96 -22.99
N LYS A 24 -19.96 -3.92 -22.95
CA LYS A 24 -18.51 -4.09 -22.84
C LYS A 24 -18.16 -4.76 -21.51
N GLU A 25 -17.06 -5.50 -21.50
CA GLU A 25 -16.48 -6.05 -20.28
C GLU A 25 -16.31 -4.98 -19.20
N SER A 26 -16.69 -5.30 -17.98
CA SER A 26 -16.55 -4.42 -16.82
C SER A 26 -15.86 -5.16 -15.68
N ALA A 27 -14.64 -4.74 -15.35
CA ALA A 27 -13.89 -5.23 -14.22
C ALA A 27 -14.17 -4.36 -12.97
N ARG A 28 -14.22 -5.00 -11.82
CA ARG A 28 -14.35 -4.33 -10.52
C ARG A 28 -13.30 -4.88 -9.56
N LEU A 29 -12.57 -3.99 -8.91
CA LEU A 29 -11.66 -4.34 -7.82
C LEU A 29 -12.46 -4.35 -6.52
N VAL A 30 -12.32 -5.43 -5.77
CA VAL A 30 -12.99 -5.61 -4.48
C VAL A 30 -11.95 -5.97 -3.43
N ALA A 31 -11.98 -5.27 -2.28
CA ALA A 31 -11.14 -5.61 -1.15
C ALA A 31 -11.45 -7.04 -0.65
N VAL A 32 -10.48 -7.75 -0.13
CA VAL A 32 -10.68 -9.03 0.55
C VAL A 32 -10.81 -8.80 2.06
N ASP A 33 -11.60 -9.62 2.75
CA ASP A 33 -11.84 -9.45 4.19
C ASP A 33 -10.60 -9.77 5.01
N SER A 34 -9.94 -10.89 4.72
CA SER A 34 -8.71 -11.33 5.38
C SER A 34 -7.59 -11.52 4.36
N PRO A 35 -6.78 -10.48 4.07
CA PRO A 35 -5.73 -10.56 3.04
C PRO A 35 -4.69 -11.66 3.30
N SER A 36 -4.28 -11.85 4.56
CA SER A 36 -3.31 -12.88 4.93
C SER A 36 -3.85 -14.30 4.69
N ALA A 37 -5.08 -14.57 5.12
CA ALA A 37 -5.72 -15.86 4.89
C ALA A 37 -6.00 -16.08 3.39
N TYR A 38 -6.38 -15.04 2.67
CA TYR A 38 -6.55 -15.10 1.22
C TYR A 38 -5.23 -15.48 0.52
N PHE A 39 -4.13 -14.80 0.89
CA PHE A 39 -2.81 -15.11 0.33
C PHE A 39 -2.40 -16.57 0.62
N ALA A 40 -2.54 -17.03 1.86
CA ALA A 40 -2.17 -18.40 2.23
C ALA A 40 -2.98 -19.44 1.45
N ARG A 41 -4.30 -19.21 1.27
CA ARG A 41 -5.17 -20.10 0.47
C ARG A 41 -4.79 -20.07 -1.02
N ALA A 42 -4.51 -18.90 -1.56
CA ALA A 42 -4.09 -18.75 -2.95
C ALA A 42 -2.76 -19.46 -3.19
N LEU A 43 -1.79 -19.27 -2.30
CA LEU A 43 -0.49 -19.96 -2.38
C LEU A 43 -0.67 -21.49 -2.31
N ARG A 44 -1.43 -21.98 -1.32
CA ARG A 44 -1.72 -23.41 -1.19
C ARG A 44 -2.33 -23.96 -2.48
N ARG A 45 -3.31 -23.26 -3.04
CA ARG A 45 -3.97 -23.66 -4.29
C ARG A 45 -2.98 -23.79 -5.43
N VAL A 46 -2.14 -22.77 -5.64
CA VAL A 46 -1.12 -22.77 -6.72
C VAL A 46 -0.11 -23.89 -6.53
N LEU A 47 0.33 -24.17 -5.29
CA LEU A 47 1.25 -25.29 -5.00
C LEU A 47 0.62 -26.62 -5.39
N VAL A 48 -0.63 -26.87 -4.98
CA VAL A 48 -1.36 -28.11 -5.31
C VAL A 48 -1.56 -28.23 -6.84
N GLU A 49 -1.96 -27.16 -7.53
CA GLU A 49 -2.11 -27.13 -8.98
C GLU A 49 -0.77 -27.40 -9.71
N ARG A 50 0.35 -27.14 -9.05
CA ARG A 50 1.71 -27.44 -9.57
C ARG A 50 2.25 -28.80 -9.13
N GLY A 51 1.41 -29.64 -8.52
CA GLY A 51 1.77 -31.00 -8.10
C GLY A 51 2.53 -31.09 -6.78
N ILE A 52 2.58 -30.00 -6.01
CA ILE A 52 3.20 -29.99 -4.67
C ILE A 52 2.10 -30.36 -3.66
N GLU A 53 2.30 -31.46 -2.95
CA GLU A 53 1.37 -31.90 -1.89
C GLU A 53 1.45 -30.94 -0.70
N VAL A 54 0.29 -30.41 -0.29
CA VAL A 54 0.14 -29.56 0.89
C VAL A 54 -0.96 -30.14 1.76
N THR A 55 -0.57 -30.90 2.78
CA THR A 55 -1.49 -31.65 3.66
C THR A 55 -2.21 -30.76 4.67
N GLY A 56 -1.57 -29.68 5.14
CA GLY A 56 -2.13 -28.78 6.14
C GLY A 56 -3.11 -27.74 5.56
N PRO A 57 -3.99 -27.18 6.41
CA PRO A 57 -4.83 -26.04 6.03
C PRO A 57 -4.02 -24.76 5.86
N ALA A 58 -4.52 -23.87 5.00
CA ALA A 58 -4.00 -22.49 4.91
C ALA A 58 -4.61 -21.64 6.03
N VAL A 59 -3.79 -21.15 6.94
CA VAL A 59 -4.23 -20.39 8.11
C VAL A 59 -3.46 -19.07 8.23
N ASP A 60 -4.09 -18.08 8.84
CA ASP A 60 -3.39 -16.86 9.28
C ASP A 60 -2.74 -17.16 10.64
N VAL A 61 -1.45 -16.93 10.77
CA VAL A 61 -0.71 -17.16 12.04
C VAL A 61 -1.31 -16.38 13.21
N ARG A 62 -1.96 -15.25 12.95
CA ARG A 62 -2.63 -14.45 13.99
C ARG A 62 -3.89 -15.09 14.54
N ALA A 63 -4.49 -16.01 13.79
CA ALA A 63 -5.68 -16.77 14.19
C ALA A 63 -5.34 -18.05 14.98
N LEU A 64 -4.06 -18.34 15.18
CA LEU A 64 -3.63 -19.49 15.98
C LEU A 64 -3.55 -19.11 17.46
N ASP A 65 -4.11 -19.96 18.32
CA ASP A 65 -4.02 -19.81 19.78
C ASP A 65 -2.57 -19.89 20.25
N VAL A 66 -1.80 -20.81 19.66
CA VAL A 66 -0.36 -20.94 19.91
C VAL A 66 0.38 -20.57 18.64
N LYS A 67 1.14 -19.49 18.72
CA LYS A 67 1.97 -19.06 17.60
C LYS A 67 3.18 -19.97 17.46
N PRO A 68 3.49 -20.45 16.23
CA PRO A 68 4.68 -21.24 16.01
C PRO A 68 5.93 -20.40 16.30
N VAL A 69 6.88 -20.99 17.00
CA VAL A 69 8.23 -20.46 17.09
C VAL A 69 8.89 -20.73 15.74
N LEU A 70 9.13 -19.65 15.00
CA LEU A 70 9.87 -19.75 13.75
C LEU A 70 11.36 -19.60 14.09
N ASP A 71 12.04 -20.73 14.20
CA ASP A 71 13.51 -20.72 14.23
C ASP A 71 14.01 -20.08 12.93
N PRO A 72 15.19 -19.41 12.97
CA PRO A 72 15.79 -18.88 11.75
C PRO A 72 16.04 -20.02 10.76
N VAL A 73 15.17 -20.10 9.76
CA VAL A 73 15.28 -21.09 8.68
C VAL A 73 15.87 -20.39 7.48
N GLU A 74 16.79 -21.04 6.82
CA GLU A 74 17.30 -20.53 5.55
C GLU A 74 16.15 -20.47 4.53
N PRO A 75 15.87 -19.30 3.93
CA PRO A 75 14.78 -19.18 3.00
C PRO A 75 15.07 -19.97 1.74
N PHE A 76 14.19 -20.89 1.39
CA PHE A 76 14.32 -21.66 0.17
C PHE A 76 13.98 -20.87 -1.09
N PHE A 77 13.27 -19.73 -0.95
CA PHE A 77 12.94 -18.80 -2.01
C PHE A 77 12.81 -17.37 -1.45
N VAL A 78 13.38 -16.41 -2.16
CA VAL A 78 13.28 -14.99 -1.82
C VAL A 78 12.69 -14.24 -3.01
N HIS A 79 11.57 -13.56 -2.79
CA HIS A 79 10.98 -12.64 -3.75
C HIS A 79 11.46 -11.22 -3.46
N HIS A 80 12.07 -10.58 -4.44
CA HIS A 80 12.45 -9.19 -4.35
C HIS A 80 11.36 -8.30 -4.96
N SER A 81 10.97 -7.25 -4.25
CA SER A 81 10.10 -6.22 -4.79
C SER A 81 10.82 -5.44 -5.91
N PRO A 82 10.07 -4.76 -6.79
CA PRO A 82 10.66 -3.75 -7.65
C PRO A 82 11.40 -2.67 -6.85
N PRO A 83 12.32 -1.91 -7.47
CA PRO A 83 12.97 -0.78 -6.83
C PRO A 83 11.97 0.19 -6.20
N LEU A 84 12.39 0.86 -5.12
CA LEU A 84 11.54 1.84 -4.42
C LEU A 84 11.01 2.93 -5.36
N SER A 85 11.79 3.36 -6.34
CA SER A 85 11.39 4.34 -7.35
C SER A 85 10.17 3.90 -8.16
N ASP A 86 10.09 2.61 -8.52
CA ASP A 86 8.97 2.08 -9.29
C ASP A 86 7.71 1.94 -8.41
N ALA A 87 7.89 1.47 -7.17
CA ALA A 87 6.82 1.40 -6.20
C ALA A 87 6.29 2.81 -5.82
N ALA A 88 7.18 3.81 -5.69
CA ALA A 88 6.81 5.20 -5.45
C ALA A 88 6.05 5.79 -6.64
N ARG A 89 6.42 5.44 -7.87
CA ARG A 89 5.68 5.86 -9.08
C ARG A 89 4.25 5.35 -9.06
N VAL A 90 4.04 4.08 -8.72
CA VAL A 90 2.68 3.52 -8.58
C VAL A 90 1.92 4.23 -7.46
N LEU A 91 2.55 4.43 -6.31
CA LEU A 91 1.95 5.12 -5.18
C LEU A 91 1.47 6.52 -5.57
N MET A 92 2.34 7.33 -6.15
CA MET A 92 2.09 8.76 -6.34
C MET A 92 1.23 9.04 -7.58
N LYS A 93 1.47 8.35 -8.72
CA LYS A 93 0.71 8.57 -9.96
C LYS A 93 -0.79 8.29 -9.80
N VAL A 94 -1.15 7.18 -9.13
CA VAL A 94 -2.55 6.78 -9.00
C VAL A 94 -3.08 6.91 -7.57
N SER A 95 -2.27 7.46 -6.65
CA SER A 95 -2.63 7.61 -5.23
C SER A 95 -3.00 6.28 -4.57
N GLN A 96 -2.07 5.31 -4.64
CA GLN A 96 -2.32 3.95 -4.16
C GLN A 96 -2.16 3.85 -2.64
N ASN A 97 -3.28 3.84 -1.94
CA ASN A 97 -3.33 3.87 -0.47
C ASN A 97 -2.63 2.69 0.19
N LEU A 98 -2.78 1.47 -0.36
CA LEU A 98 -2.13 0.28 0.20
C LEU A 98 -0.60 0.42 0.17
N TYR A 99 -0.04 0.99 -0.90
CA TYR A 99 1.39 1.24 -0.99
C TYR A 99 1.84 2.26 0.06
N ALA A 100 1.09 3.34 0.26
CA ALA A 100 1.40 4.35 1.26
C ALA A 100 1.44 3.77 2.68
N GLU A 101 0.42 2.98 3.05
CA GLU A 101 0.38 2.28 4.34
C GLU A 101 1.52 1.26 4.49
N THR A 102 1.84 0.55 3.41
CA THR A 102 2.94 -0.42 3.41
C THR A 102 4.27 0.30 3.58
N PHE A 103 4.51 1.41 2.90
CA PHE A 103 5.74 2.19 3.04
C PHE A 103 5.90 2.72 4.45
N LEU A 104 4.84 3.26 5.06
CA LEU A 104 4.89 3.72 6.44
C LEU A 104 5.33 2.59 7.39
N LYS A 105 4.76 1.39 7.23
CA LYS A 105 5.13 0.22 8.04
C LYS A 105 6.54 -0.29 7.73
N THR A 106 6.96 -0.21 6.47
CA THR A 106 8.33 -0.60 6.05
C THR A 106 9.37 0.33 6.64
N ILE A 107 9.10 1.64 6.68
CA ILE A 107 9.96 2.60 7.38
C ILE A 107 10.12 2.19 8.85
N GLY A 108 9.02 1.83 9.53
CA GLY A 108 9.06 1.34 10.89
C GLY A 108 9.85 0.04 11.07
N ALA A 109 9.77 -0.88 10.10
CA ALA A 109 10.50 -2.14 10.13
C ALA A 109 12.01 -1.99 9.89
N VAL A 110 12.41 -1.04 9.04
CA VAL A 110 13.81 -0.88 8.62
C VAL A 110 14.58 0.08 9.52
N ALA A 111 13.97 1.18 9.92
CA ALA A 111 14.62 2.27 10.66
C ALA A 111 14.12 2.43 12.10
N GLY A 112 12.97 1.84 12.45
CA GLY A 112 12.34 1.94 13.74
C GLY A 112 12.36 0.64 14.54
N GLU A 113 11.47 0.55 15.53
CA GLU A 113 11.40 -0.56 16.49
C GLU A 113 10.47 -1.70 16.03
N GLY A 114 9.83 -1.61 14.84
CA GLY A 114 8.93 -2.65 14.36
C GLY A 114 8.14 -2.28 13.11
N GLY A 115 7.68 -3.30 12.39
CA GLY A 115 6.93 -3.20 11.12
C GLY A 115 5.47 -2.76 11.29
N ASN A 116 5.21 -1.70 12.04
CA ASN A 116 3.89 -1.16 12.28
C ASN A 116 3.82 0.35 11.99
N ALA A 117 2.60 0.89 11.90
CA ALA A 117 2.39 2.29 11.55
C ALA A 117 2.89 3.26 12.63
N GLU A 118 2.84 2.87 13.90
CA GLU A 118 3.32 3.73 14.99
C GLU A 118 4.83 3.94 14.90
N SER A 119 5.59 2.85 14.75
CA SER A 119 7.03 2.91 14.57
C SER A 119 7.41 3.71 13.31
N GLY A 120 6.67 3.51 12.20
CA GLY A 120 6.87 4.30 10.98
C GLY A 120 6.63 5.79 11.18
N ARG A 121 5.57 6.18 11.90
CA ARG A 121 5.30 7.59 12.21
C ARG A 121 6.39 8.22 13.07
N LYS A 122 6.93 7.49 14.04
CA LYS A 122 8.05 7.97 14.86
C LYS A 122 9.28 8.29 13.99
N GLU A 123 9.60 7.41 13.06
CA GLU A 123 10.73 7.61 12.15
C GLU A 123 10.50 8.77 11.16
N VAL A 124 9.30 8.89 10.61
CA VAL A 124 8.93 10.04 9.77
C VAL A 124 9.06 11.34 10.56
N ALA A 125 8.57 11.38 11.80
CA ALA A 125 8.67 12.55 12.66
C ALA A 125 10.15 12.92 12.93
N ARG A 126 11.01 11.93 13.18
CA ARG A 126 12.45 12.15 13.36
C ARG A 126 13.10 12.80 12.12
N VAL A 127 12.74 12.33 10.94
CA VAL A 127 13.24 12.89 9.68
C VAL A 127 12.73 14.33 9.49
N LEU A 128 11.44 14.58 9.67
CA LEU A 128 10.85 15.91 9.54
C LEU A 128 11.48 16.90 10.50
N GLN A 129 11.72 16.50 11.75
CA GLN A 129 12.41 17.33 12.74
C GLN A 129 13.85 17.65 12.30
N SER A 130 14.56 16.69 11.71
CA SER A 130 15.92 16.92 11.17
C SER A 130 15.93 17.90 10.00
N TRP A 131 14.78 18.09 9.34
CA TRP A 131 14.58 19.08 8.28
C TRP A 131 14.10 20.43 8.79
N GLY A 132 13.95 20.58 10.11
CA GLY A 132 13.50 21.82 10.73
C GLY A 132 11.97 22.00 10.76
N ILE A 133 11.21 20.93 10.52
CA ILE A 133 9.75 20.94 10.60
C ILE A 133 9.34 20.55 12.03
N PRO A 134 8.78 21.47 12.82
CA PRO A 134 8.38 21.19 14.19
C PRO A 134 7.10 20.35 14.26
N PRO A 135 6.89 19.58 15.34
CA PRO A 135 5.76 18.65 15.45
C PRO A 135 4.39 19.35 15.47
N GLU A 136 4.33 20.64 15.75
CA GLU A 136 3.10 21.44 15.76
C GLU A 136 2.58 21.72 14.36
N GLU A 137 3.40 21.54 13.32
CA GLU A 137 3.02 21.80 11.92
C GLU A 137 2.26 20.66 11.26
N TYR A 138 2.18 19.48 11.90
CA TYR A 138 1.53 18.33 11.29
C TYR A 138 0.97 17.33 12.30
N VAL A 139 -0.01 16.56 11.82
CA VAL A 139 -0.43 15.30 12.44
C VAL A 139 -0.43 14.23 11.35
N LEU A 140 0.35 13.18 11.52
CA LEU A 140 0.39 12.03 10.64
C LEU A 140 -0.37 10.88 11.29
N ALA A 141 -1.64 10.72 10.93
CA ALA A 141 -2.50 9.67 11.48
C ALA A 141 -2.33 8.34 10.71
N ASP A 142 -2.19 8.40 9.39
CA ASP A 142 -1.99 7.24 8.50
C ASP A 142 -1.00 7.58 7.38
N GLY A 143 -0.59 6.57 6.62
CA GLY A 143 0.29 6.75 5.46
C GLY A 143 -0.45 7.16 4.20
N SER A 144 -1.73 6.82 4.11
CA SER A 144 -2.54 6.99 2.90
C SER A 144 -3.12 8.39 2.72
N GLY A 145 -3.17 9.19 3.79
CA GLY A 145 -3.81 10.50 3.77
C GLY A 145 -5.33 10.47 3.82
N LEU A 146 -5.96 9.30 4.01
CA LEU A 146 -7.41 9.16 4.07
C LEU A 146 -8.01 9.58 5.41
N SER A 147 -7.24 9.50 6.49
CA SER A 147 -7.71 9.89 7.81
C SER A 147 -8.01 11.38 7.85
N ARG A 148 -9.16 11.73 8.41
CA ARG A 148 -9.56 13.13 8.66
C ARG A 148 -8.69 13.79 9.75
N TYR A 149 -7.92 13.00 10.47
CA TYR A 149 -7.01 13.49 11.51
C TYR A 149 -5.62 13.82 10.97
N ASN A 150 -5.36 13.57 9.67
CA ASN A 150 -4.16 14.08 9.05
C ASN A 150 -4.25 15.60 8.93
N TYR A 151 -3.22 16.26 9.36
CA TYR A 151 -3.06 17.70 9.29
C TYR A 151 -1.64 18.05 8.90
N LEU A 152 -1.46 19.07 8.09
CA LEU A 152 -0.16 19.60 7.70
C LEU A 152 -0.27 21.06 7.29
N THR A 153 0.79 21.84 7.47
CA THR A 153 0.85 23.22 7.03
C THR A 153 1.34 23.32 5.59
N PRO A 154 0.97 24.39 4.85
CA PRO A 154 1.58 24.70 3.56
C PRO A 154 3.09 24.86 3.65
N HIS A 155 3.60 25.44 4.73
CA HIS A 155 5.04 25.60 4.98
C HIS A 155 5.77 24.24 5.01
N MET A 156 5.22 23.27 5.73
CA MET A 156 5.75 21.90 5.75
C MET A 156 5.86 21.31 4.34
N LEU A 157 4.80 21.44 3.52
CA LEU A 157 4.81 20.93 2.14
C LEU A 157 5.91 21.56 1.30
N VAL A 158 6.05 22.89 1.37
CA VAL A 158 7.11 23.61 0.64
C VAL A 158 8.48 23.14 1.10
N THR A 159 8.70 23.02 2.40
CA THR A 159 9.97 22.56 2.96
C THR A 159 10.33 21.15 2.48
N ILE A 160 9.37 20.20 2.49
CA ILE A 160 9.58 18.83 2.02
C ILE A 160 9.95 18.84 0.52
N LEU A 161 9.16 19.54 -0.31
CA LEU A 161 9.39 19.63 -1.75
C LEU A 161 10.76 20.24 -2.08
N GLU A 162 11.13 21.31 -1.38
CA GLU A 162 12.41 21.98 -1.56
C GLU A 162 13.60 21.07 -1.17
N ARG A 163 13.48 20.35 -0.06
CA ARG A 163 14.49 19.39 0.37
C ARG A 163 14.70 18.28 -0.65
N ILE A 164 13.61 17.68 -1.13
CA ILE A 164 13.69 16.62 -2.15
C ILE A 164 14.25 17.17 -3.46
N TYR A 165 13.82 18.37 -3.88
CA TYR A 165 14.29 18.98 -5.12
C TYR A 165 15.78 19.31 -5.10
N ARG A 166 16.32 19.71 -3.94
CA ARG A 166 17.74 20.02 -3.76
C ARG A 166 18.64 18.79 -3.61
N ASP A 167 18.09 17.61 -3.34
CA ASP A 167 18.85 16.35 -3.25
C ASP A 167 18.92 15.67 -4.63
N PRO A 168 20.10 15.66 -5.30
CA PRO A 168 20.23 15.08 -6.64
C PRO A 168 19.88 13.59 -6.71
N ARG A 169 19.98 12.86 -5.58
CA ARG A 169 19.68 11.43 -5.52
C ARG A 169 18.17 11.16 -5.56
N HIS A 170 17.36 12.07 -5.04
CA HIS A 170 15.93 11.87 -4.86
C HIS A 170 15.08 12.72 -5.81
N ARG A 171 15.61 13.84 -6.31
CA ARG A 171 14.89 14.79 -7.16
C ARG A 171 14.26 14.14 -8.38
N ASP A 172 15.07 13.52 -9.22
CA ASP A 172 14.60 13.01 -10.51
C ASP A 172 13.64 11.82 -10.36
N PRO A 173 13.91 10.81 -9.49
CA PRO A 173 12.93 9.78 -9.18
C PRO A 173 11.63 10.32 -8.60
N PHE A 174 11.68 11.33 -7.73
CA PHE A 174 10.49 11.94 -7.14
C PHE A 174 9.65 12.66 -8.19
N ILE A 175 10.26 13.51 -9.02
CA ILE A 175 9.57 14.22 -10.10
C ILE A 175 8.92 13.22 -11.07
N ALA A 176 9.62 12.15 -11.45
CA ALA A 176 9.09 11.12 -12.33
C ALA A 176 7.91 10.35 -11.72
N ALA A 177 7.78 10.33 -10.40
CA ALA A 177 6.67 9.69 -9.69
C ALA A 177 5.42 10.58 -9.61
N LEU A 178 5.52 11.89 -9.79
CA LEU A 178 4.38 12.80 -9.74
C LEU A 178 3.41 12.56 -10.90
N PRO A 179 2.08 12.70 -10.69
CA PRO A 179 1.12 12.70 -11.79
C PRO A 179 1.30 13.94 -12.65
N VAL A 180 1.09 13.79 -13.96
CA VAL A 180 1.21 14.91 -14.94
C VAL A 180 -0.16 15.18 -15.54
N GLY A 181 -0.52 16.46 -15.65
CA GLY A 181 -1.78 16.89 -16.26
C GLY A 181 -1.79 16.59 -17.76
N GLY A 182 -2.91 16.08 -18.27
CA GLY A 182 -3.05 15.74 -19.70
C GLY A 182 -2.40 14.43 -20.13
N GLU A 183 -1.55 13.82 -19.30
CA GLU A 183 -0.91 12.53 -19.59
C GLU A 183 -1.66 11.37 -18.94
N ASP A 184 -1.73 10.23 -19.62
CA ASP A 184 -2.38 9.03 -19.10
C ASP A 184 -1.63 8.42 -17.91
N GLY A 185 -2.37 7.69 -17.06
CA GLY A 185 -1.81 6.92 -15.94
C GLY A 185 -1.69 7.66 -14.61
N GLY A 186 -2.25 8.88 -14.48
CA GLY A 186 -2.23 9.63 -13.24
C GLY A 186 -3.59 10.19 -12.82
N THR A 187 -3.70 10.62 -11.54
CA THR A 187 -4.94 11.17 -10.97
C THR A 187 -5.41 12.47 -11.64
N ILE A 188 -4.52 13.18 -12.30
CA ILE A 188 -4.81 14.44 -13.00
C ILE A 188 -4.76 14.31 -14.52
N ALA A 189 -4.79 13.10 -15.06
CA ALA A 189 -4.73 12.82 -16.49
C ALA A 189 -5.79 13.57 -17.33
N ARG A 190 -6.95 13.87 -16.71
CA ARG A 190 -8.03 14.60 -17.38
C ARG A 190 -8.00 16.13 -17.16
N ARG A 191 -7.03 16.63 -16.39
CA ARG A 191 -6.86 18.04 -16.12
C ARG A 191 -5.78 18.63 -17.04
N PHE A 192 -5.88 19.93 -17.32
CA PHE A 192 -4.88 20.67 -18.11
C PHE A 192 -4.64 20.05 -19.51
N LYS A 193 -5.67 19.50 -20.13
CA LYS A 193 -5.63 19.21 -21.57
C LYS A 193 -5.70 20.54 -22.31
N GLY A 194 -4.66 20.85 -23.08
CA GLY A 194 -4.63 22.00 -23.95
C GLY A 194 -5.67 21.94 -25.07
#